data_608518384764c996db810f61daee7c09
#
_entry.id   608518384764c996db810f61daee7c09
#
_cell.length_a   1.000
_cell.length_b   1.000
_cell.length_c   1.000
_cell.angle_alpha   90.00
_cell.angle_beta   90.00
_cell.angle_gamma   90.00
#
_symmetry.space_group_name_H-M   'P 1'
#
loop_
_entity.id
_entity.type
_entity.pdbx_description
1 polymer ?
#
loop_
_entity_poly.entity_id
_entity_poly.type
_entity_poly.pdbx_seq_one_letter_code
_entity_poly.pdbx_strand_id
1 'polypeptide(L)'
;MKQVVIDNPVINSPYDEPKRHFKFTEEGITNEVIEGLRRSSAYFIPIARPRSRGRQAQLSLDTEWTEDRLKENDEINRIRARIDAWRKGGYVGVTKTTSRLLDYWNNPDREKKLFFCQREALETAIYITEVAGKYGDAWIENYLREKNEAANPLLFRIAFK
;
A
#
# COMPACT_ATOMS: atom_id res chain seq x y z
N MET A 1 24.85 12.26 9.90
CA MET A 1 23.48 11.75 10.16
C MET A 1 23.40 11.20 11.57
N LYS A 2 22.45 11.67 12.37
CA LYS A 2 22.18 11.09 13.69
C LYS A 2 21.38 9.82 13.43
N GLN A 3 21.94 8.67 13.76
CA GLN A 3 21.25 7.39 13.61
C GLN A 3 20.14 7.32 14.65
N VAL A 4 18.89 7.25 14.20
CA VAL A 4 17.73 7.07 15.09
C VAL A 4 17.63 5.59 15.40
N VAL A 5 17.70 5.24 16.68
CA VAL A 5 17.49 3.87 17.15
C VAL A 5 16.02 3.74 17.56
N ILE A 6 15.31 2.81 16.93
CA ILE A 6 13.92 2.49 17.26
C ILE A 6 13.94 1.30 18.20
N ASP A 7 13.56 1.49 19.46
CA ASP A 7 13.58 0.43 20.47
C ASP A 7 12.56 -0.67 20.19
N ASN A 8 11.35 -0.31 19.73
CA ASN A 8 10.32 -1.27 19.37
C ASN A 8 9.75 -0.97 17.98
N PRO A 9 10.22 -1.65 16.93
CA PRO A 9 9.73 -1.46 15.56
C PRO A 9 8.33 -2.06 15.32
N VAL A 10 7.85 -2.97 16.19
CA VAL A 10 6.55 -3.64 16.03
C VAL A 10 5.49 -2.88 16.84
N ILE A 11 4.80 -1.95 16.19
CA ILE A 11 3.79 -1.09 16.82
C ILE A 11 2.35 -1.46 16.48
N ASN A 12 2.12 -2.40 15.55
CA ASN A 12 0.80 -2.88 15.16
C ASN A 12 0.74 -4.41 15.21
N SER A 13 -0.49 -4.93 15.44
CA SER A 13 -0.78 -6.35 15.23
C SER A 13 -0.66 -6.71 13.74
N PRO A 14 -0.08 -7.86 13.37
CA PRO A 14 -0.02 -8.27 11.97
C PRO A 14 -1.37 -8.72 11.41
N TYR A 15 -2.36 -8.97 12.27
CA TYR A 15 -3.69 -9.46 11.90
C TYR A 15 -4.73 -8.37 11.70
N ASP A 16 -4.48 -7.17 12.24
CA ASP A 16 -5.38 -6.05 12.20
C ASP A 16 -4.88 -4.95 11.25
N GLU A 17 -5.81 -4.11 10.78
CA GLU A 17 -5.43 -2.95 10.00
C GLU A 17 -4.50 -2.04 10.81
N PRO A 18 -3.34 -1.64 10.25
CA PRO A 18 -2.41 -0.77 10.95
C PRO A 18 -3.05 0.58 11.27
N LYS A 19 -3.03 0.97 12.55
CA LYS A 19 -3.53 2.26 13.02
C LYS A 19 -2.43 3.19 13.52
N ARG A 20 -1.19 2.71 13.53
CA ARG A 20 -0.02 3.45 14.00
C ARG A 20 1.08 3.41 12.97
N HIS A 21 1.81 4.49 12.84
CA HIS A 21 3.01 4.55 12.03
C HIS A 21 4.01 5.55 12.60
N PHE A 22 5.29 5.35 12.33
CA PHE A 22 6.32 6.30 12.71
C PHE A 22 6.24 7.54 11.83
N LYS A 23 6.43 8.71 12.45
CA LYS A 23 6.53 9.98 11.73
C LYS A 23 7.83 10.03 10.95
N PHE A 24 7.72 10.50 9.72
CA PHE A 24 8.86 10.79 8.86
C PHE A 24 9.08 12.29 8.80
N THR A 25 10.34 12.68 8.87
CA THR A 25 10.81 14.05 8.66
C THR A 25 11.85 14.09 7.56
N GLU A 26 12.32 15.26 7.21
CA GLU A 26 13.43 15.43 6.25
C GLU A 26 14.70 14.65 6.65
N GLU A 27 14.91 14.44 7.95
CA GLU A 27 16.03 13.69 8.50
C GLU A 27 15.81 12.16 8.47
N GLY A 28 14.60 11.71 8.11
CA GLY A 28 14.21 10.31 8.05
C GLY A 28 13.15 9.90 9.07
N ILE A 29 13.18 8.63 9.47
CA ILE A 29 12.24 8.07 10.44
C ILE A 29 12.54 8.59 11.85
N THR A 30 11.50 8.96 12.60
CA THR A 30 11.61 9.41 13.98
C THR A 30 11.05 8.35 14.94
N ASN A 31 11.29 8.53 16.27
CA ASN A 31 10.67 7.70 17.31
C ASN A 31 9.23 8.14 17.65
N GLU A 32 8.72 9.20 17.01
CA GLU A 32 7.37 9.67 17.22
C GLU A 32 6.38 8.76 16.49
N VAL A 33 5.40 8.23 17.20
CA VAL A 33 4.34 7.38 16.65
C VAL A 33 3.09 8.22 16.43
N ILE A 34 2.60 8.22 15.20
CA ILE A 34 1.32 8.81 14.83
C ILE A 34 0.25 7.73 14.98
N GLU A 35 -0.81 8.05 15.74
CA GLU A 35 -1.93 7.14 16.00
C GLU A 35 -3.19 7.52 15.22
N GLY A 36 -4.06 6.53 15.01
CA GLY A 36 -5.41 6.71 14.50
C GLY A 36 -5.59 6.45 13.02
N LEU A 37 -4.55 6.56 12.20
CA LEU A 37 -4.67 6.39 10.75
C LEU A 37 -3.57 5.49 10.19
N ARG A 38 -3.97 4.67 9.22
CA ARG A 38 -3.03 3.96 8.35
C ARG A 38 -2.28 4.97 7.50
N ARG A 39 -0.97 4.80 7.37
CA ARG A 39 -0.16 5.63 6.48
C ARG A 39 -0.63 5.49 5.03
N SER A 40 -0.80 6.63 4.34
CA SER A 40 -1.06 6.67 2.91
C SER A 40 0.05 5.97 2.12
N SER A 41 -0.32 5.33 1.01
CA SER A 41 0.66 4.85 0.05
C SER A 41 1.33 6.04 -0.61
N ALA A 42 2.65 6.07 -0.59
CA ALA A 42 3.45 7.09 -1.21
C ALA A 42 4.70 6.47 -1.81
N TYR A 43 5.28 7.12 -2.80
CA TYR A 43 6.55 6.73 -3.40
C TYR A 43 7.50 7.89 -3.46
N PHE A 44 8.77 7.54 -3.45
CA PHE A 44 9.83 8.52 -3.50
C PHE A 44 10.28 8.75 -4.95
N ILE A 45 10.35 10.02 -5.38
CA ILE A 45 10.83 10.37 -6.71
C ILE A 45 12.36 10.45 -6.67
N PRO A 46 13.09 9.50 -7.30
CA PRO A 46 14.53 9.56 -7.35
C PRO A 46 14.97 10.72 -8.25
N ILE A 47 15.81 11.60 -7.74
CA ILE A 47 16.47 12.60 -8.58
C ILE A 47 17.66 11.93 -9.25
N ALA A 48 17.76 12.09 -10.58
CA ALA A 48 18.93 11.67 -11.33
C ALA A 48 20.18 12.38 -10.77
N ARG A 49 21.13 11.60 -10.24
CA ARG A 49 22.39 12.16 -9.74
C ARG A 49 23.13 12.81 -10.91
N PRO A 50 23.48 14.10 -10.82
CA PRO A 50 24.43 14.66 -11.79
C PRO A 50 25.73 13.86 -11.69
N ARG A 51 26.26 13.42 -12.82
CA ARG A 51 27.56 12.75 -12.90
C ARG A 51 28.67 13.76 -12.57
N SER A 52 28.79 14.13 -11.32
CA SER A 52 29.84 15.02 -10.83
C SER A 52 31.00 14.17 -10.32
N ARG A 53 32.15 14.32 -10.96
CA ARG A 53 33.42 13.82 -10.43
C ARG A 53 33.94 14.86 -9.44
N GLY A 54 34.00 14.51 -8.14
CA GLY A 54 34.67 15.35 -7.16
C GLY A 54 33.89 15.52 -5.82
N ARG A 55 34.49 16.30 -4.93
CA ARG A 55 34.08 16.61 -3.56
C ARG A 55 32.63 17.18 -3.42
N GLN A 56 32.09 17.72 -4.50
CA GLN A 56 30.68 18.24 -4.55
C GLN A 56 29.61 17.16 -4.58
N ALA A 57 29.96 15.90 -4.89
CA ALA A 57 29.01 14.79 -4.88
C ALA A 57 28.55 14.43 -3.46
N GLN A 58 29.30 14.78 -2.43
CA GLN A 58 28.98 14.47 -1.03
C GLN A 58 27.95 15.43 -0.41
N LEU A 59 27.88 16.66 -0.92
CA LEU A 59 26.91 17.67 -0.46
C LEU A 59 25.48 17.41 -1.01
N SER A 60 25.36 16.67 -2.11
CA SER A 60 24.04 16.35 -2.69
C SER A 60 23.34 15.16 -2.01
N LEU A 61 24.02 14.42 -1.14
CA LEU A 61 23.46 13.31 -0.38
C LEU A 61 22.55 13.76 0.77
N ASP A 62 22.80 14.95 1.33
CA ASP A 62 22.05 15.47 2.47
C ASP A 62 20.68 16.06 2.09
N THR A 63 20.40 16.26 0.80
CA THR A 63 19.14 16.83 0.31
C THR A 63 18.16 15.76 -0.21
N GLU A 64 18.42 14.47 0.02
CA GLU A 64 17.66 13.37 -0.61
C GLU A 64 16.29 13.09 0.01
N TRP A 65 15.97 13.64 1.19
CA TRP A 65 14.76 13.32 1.94
C TRP A 65 13.83 14.52 2.19
N THR A 66 13.69 15.42 1.24
CA THR A 66 12.74 16.53 1.35
C THR A 66 11.32 16.05 1.10
N GLU A 67 10.33 16.61 1.82
CA GLU A 67 8.90 16.30 1.66
C GLU A 67 8.42 16.49 0.22
N ASP A 68 9.00 17.41 -0.53
CA ASP A 68 8.72 17.67 -1.95
C ASP A 68 8.99 16.47 -2.89
N ARG A 69 9.71 15.46 -2.40
CA ARG A 69 10.01 14.24 -3.16
C ARG A 69 9.09 13.08 -2.83
N LEU A 70 8.33 13.18 -1.77
CA LEU A 70 7.37 12.17 -1.37
C LEU A 70 6.06 12.45 -2.10
N LYS A 71 5.76 11.67 -3.12
CA LYS A 71 4.50 11.78 -3.86
C LYS A 71 3.53 10.72 -3.37
N GLU A 72 2.34 11.14 -2.96
CA GLU A 72 1.27 10.20 -2.63
C GLU A 72 0.82 9.42 -3.87
N ASN A 73 0.47 8.18 -3.63
CA ASN A 73 -0.03 7.28 -4.66
C ASN A 73 -1.57 7.31 -4.62
N ASP A 74 -2.14 8.43 -5.11
CA ASP A 74 -3.56 8.75 -4.99
C ASP A 74 -4.47 7.62 -5.48
N GLU A 75 -4.14 7.01 -6.63
CA GLU A 75 -4.95 5.93 -7.18
C GLU A 75 -4.93 4.68 -6.30
N ILE A 76 -3.78 4.34 -5.72
CA ILE A 76 -3.69 3.22 -4.78
C ILE A 76 -4.44 3.53 -3.49
N ASN A 77 -4.34 4.75 -2.98
CA ASN A 77 -5.09 5.18 -1.80
C ASN A 77 -6.60 5.16 -2.06
N ARG A 78 -7.02 5.56 -3.26
CA ARG A 78 -8.42 5.48 -3.70
C ARG A 78 -8.91 4.04 -3.81
N ILE A 79 -8.12 3.13 -4.38
CA ILE A 79 -8.43 1.69 -4.43
C ILE A 79 -8.57 1.14 -3.00
N ARG A 80 -7.62 1.44 -2.10
CA ARG A 80 -7.70 1.02 -0.69
C ARG A 80 -8.98 1.48 0.00
N ALA A 81 -9.40 2.73 -0.23
CA ALA A 81 -10.64 3.26 0.33
C ALA A 81 -11.88 2.51 -0.19
N ARG A 82 -11.89 2.12 -1.48
CA ARG A 82 -12.95 1.30 -2.06
C ARG A 82 -13.01 -0.10 -1.45
N ILE A 83 -11.86 -0.76 -1.29
CA ILE A 83 -11.78 -2.08 -0.66
C ILE A 83 -12.25 -2.03 0.80
N ASP A 84 -11.84 -1.01 1.55
CA ASP A 84 -12.25 -0.84 2.94
C ASP A 84 -13.76 -0.64 3.07
N ALA A 85 -14.34 0.22 2.23
CA ALA A 85 -15.79 0.44 2.20
C ALA A 85 -16.55 -0.85 1.83
N TRP A 86 -16.06 -1.62 0.86
CA TRP A 86 -16.64 -2.89 0.47
C TRP A 86 -16.55 -3.95 1.57
N ARG A 87 -15.42 -4.05 2.26
CA ARG A 87 -15.22 -4.90 3.44
C ARG A 87 -16.24 -4.57 4.54
N LYS A 88 -16.36 -3.28 4.88
CA LYS A 88 -17.33 -2.79 5.87
C LYS A 88 -18.78 -3.00 5.43
N GLY A 89 -19.03 -3.02 4.12
CA GLY A 89 -20.35 -3.31 3.53
C GLY A 89 -20.71 -4.80 3.44
N GLY A 90 -19.86 -5.71 3.94
CA GLY A 90 -20.15 -7.15 3.99
C GLY A 90 -19.90 -7.89 2.67
N TYR A 91 -18.95 -7.44 1.87
CA TYR A 91 -18.50 -8.12 0.65
C TYR A 91 -19.58 -8.36 -0.41
N VAL A 92 -20.46 -7.38 -0.58
CA VAL A 92 -21.58 -7.49 -1.53
C VAL A 92 -21.08 -7.67 -2.97
N GLY A 93 -21.80 -8.47 -3.76
CA GLY A 93 -21.56 -8.62 -5.21
C GLY A 93 -20.66 -9.79 -5.62
N VAL A 94 -20.12 -10.54 -4.68
CA VAL A 94 -19.31 -11.74 -4.94
C VAL A 94 -20.16 -12.97 -5.26
N THR A 95 -19.51 -13.98 -5.84
CA THR A 95 -20.13 -15.31 -6.05
C THR A 95 -20.34 -16.03 -4.70
N LYS A 96 -21.25 -17.03 -4.67
CA LYS A 96 -21.45 -17.85 -3.47
C LYS A 96 -20.17 -18.56 -3.01
N THR A 97 -19.32 -18.99 -3.94
CA THR A 97 -18.06 -19.65 -3.63
C THR A 97 -17.11 -18.67 -2.98
N THR A 98 -16.96 -17.48 -3.54
CA THR A 98 -16.10 -16.42 -3.01
C THR A 98 -16.57 -15.97 -1.62
N SER A 99 -17.89 -15.81 -1.42
CA SER A 99 -18.44 -15.50 -0.09
C SER A 99 -18.03 -16.54 0.96
N ARG A 100 -18.18 -17.83 0.65
CA ARG A 100 -17.79 -18.93 1.56
C ARG A 100 -16.28 -18.93 1.86
N LEU A 101 -15.45 -18.57 0.87
CA LEU A 101 -14.00 -18.45 1.09
C LEU A 101 -13.67 -17.25 1.96
N LEU A 102 -14.31 -16.10 1.74
CA LEU A 102 -14.14 -14.90 2.58
C LEU A 102 -14.58 -15.19 4.03
N ASP A 103 -15.71 -15.83 4.23
CA ASP A 103 -16.19 -16.27 5.56
C ASP A 103 -15.16 -17.18 6.24
N TYR A 104 -14.62 -18.14 5.49
CA TYR A 104 -13.61 -19.06 6.00
C TYR A 104 -12.31 -18.33 6.37
N TRP A 105 -11.81 -17.41 5.53
CA TRP A 105 -10.57 -16.69 5.79
C TRP A 105 -10.70 -15.66 6.93
N ASN A 106 -11.87 -15.09 7.11
CA ASN A 106 -12.16 -14.08 8.14
C ASN A 106 -12.62 -14.72 9.47
N ASN A 107 -12.78 -16.03 9.54
CA ASN A 107 -13.19 -16.70 10.77
C ASN A 107 -12.16 -16.46 11.89
N PRO A 108 -12.57 -15.85 13.03
CA PRO A 108 -11.67 -15.55 14.14
C PRO A 108 -11.15 -16.80 14.86
N ASP A 109 -11.84 -17.93 14.74
CA ASP A 109 -11.50 -19.18 15.42
C ASP A 109 -10.47 -20.04 14.65
N ARG A 110 -10.01 -19.56 13.49
CA ARG A 110 -9.00 -20.30 12.73
C ARG A 110 -7.67 -20.33 13.46
N GLU A 111 -7.07 -21.51 13.53
CA GLU A 111 -5.72 -21.73 14.07
C GLU A 111 -4.67 -20.95 13.26
N LYS A 112 -4.76 -20.99 11.92
CA LYS A 112 -3.86 -20.27 11.00
C LYS A 112 -4.59 -19.10 10.36
N LYS A 113 -4.53 -17.94 11.01
CA LYS A 113 -5.12 -16.70 10.52
C LYS A 113 -4.27 -16.08 9.41
N LEU A 114 -4.90 -15.43 8.46
CA LEU A 114 -4.20 -14.60 7.48
C LEU A 114 -3.72 -13.31 8.14
N PHE A 115 -2.54 -12.85 7.78
CA PHE A 115 -2.11 -11.50 8.10
C PHE A 115 -2.99 -10.48 7.38
N PHE A 116 -3.12 -9.29 7.95
CA PHE A 116 -3.92 -8.23 7.34
C PHE A 116 -3.51 -7.95 5.88
N CYS A 117 -2.22 -7.89 5.59
CA CYS A 117 -1.72 -7.66 4.23
C CYS A 117 -2.12 -8.77 3.24
N GLN A 118 -2.13 -10.03 3.69
CA GLN A 118 -2.58 -11.16 2.87
C GLN A 118 -4.09 -11.10 2.61
N ARG A 119 -4.87 -10.81 3.65
CA ARG A 119 -6.30 -10.61 3.52
C ARG A 119 -6.63 -9.46 2.57
N GLU A 120 -6.00 -8.30 2.74
CA GLU A 120 -6.21 -7.15 1.87
C GLU A 120 -5.82 -7.43 0.41
N ALA A 121 -4.74 -8.18 0.17
CA ALA A 121 -4.35 -8.59 -1.17
C ALA A 121 -5.42 -9.48 -1.84
N LEU A 122 -5.94 -10.47 -1.10
CA LEU A 122 -7.03 -11.33 -1.57
C LEU A 122 -8.31 -10.53 -1.85
N GLU A 123 -8.70 -9.68 -0.91
CA GLU A 123 -9.87 -8.80 -1.05
C GLU A 123 -9.74 -7.89 -2.27
N THR A 124 -8.57 -7.31 -2.48
CA THR A 124 -8.30 -6.46 -3.64
C THR A 124 -8.40 -7.24 -4.95
N ALA A 125 -7.81 -8.43 -5.03
CA ALA A 125 -7.92 -9.28 -6.21
C ALA A 125 -9.37 -9.65 -6.54
N ILE A 126 -10.15 -10.05 -5.51
CA ILE A 126 -11.57 -10.40 -5.67
C ILE A 126 -12.37 -9.16 -6.09
N TYR A 127 -12.14 -8.01 -5.44
CA TYR A 127 -12.86 -6.79 -5.78
C TYR A 127 -12.65 -6.40 -7.25
N ILE A 128 -11.42 -6.39 -7.72
CA ILE A 128 -11.09 -6.03 -9.10
C ILE A 128 -11.74 -6.99 -10.10
N THR A 129 -11.74 -8.29 -9.81
CA THR A 129 -12.18 -9.32 -10.76
C THR A 129 -13.69 -9.60 -10.74
N GLU A 130 -14.34 -9.53 -9.57
CA GLU A 130 -15.76 -9.91 -9.44
C GLU A 130 -16.70 -8.72 -9.21
N VAL A 131 -16.22 -7.62 -8.62
CA VAL A 131 -17.08 -6.58 -8.03
C VAL A 131 -16.97 -5.24 -8.75
N ALA A 132 -15.77 -4.76 -9.03
CA ALA A 132 -15.52 -3.41 -9.52
C ALA A 132 -16.33 -3.05 -10.76
N GLY A 133 -16.44 -3.95 -11.74
CA GLY A 133 -17.22 -3.73 -12.95
C GLY A 133 -18.72 -3.58 -12.70
N LYS A 134 -19.26 -4.19 -11.63
CA LYS A 134 -20.70 -4.14 -11.28
C LYS A 134 -21.09 -2.86 -10.55
N TYR A 135 -20.15 -2.23 -9.85
CA TYR A 135 -20.40 -1.08 -8.97
C TYR A 135 -19.81 0.24 -9.46
N GLY A 136 -19.51 0.33 -10.76
CA GLY A 136 -19.02 1.58 -11.37
C GLY A 136 -17.53 1.85 -11.15
N ASP A 137 -16.78 0.88 -10.62
CA ASP A 137 -15.34 1.01 -10.38
C ASP A 137 -14.49 0.33 -11.49
N ALA A 138 -15.04 0.14 -12.68
CA ALA A 138 -14.31 -0.37 -13.85
C ALA A 138 -13.03 0.44 -14.19
N TRP A 139 -12.98 1.70 -13.74
CA TRP A 139 -11.79 2.55 -13.88
C TRP A 139 -10.53 1.93 -13.26
N ILE A 140 -10.68 1.08 -12.22
CA ILE A 140 -9.56 0.41 -11.54
C ILE A 140 -8.87 -0.56 -12.52
N GLU A 141 -9.64 -1.40 -13.17
CA GLU A 141 -9.10 -2.35 -14.14
C GLU A 141 -8.46 -1.63 -15.33
N ASN A 142 -9.11 -0.60 -15.86
CA ASN A 142 -8.59 0.21 -16.97
C ASN A 142 -7.25 0.88 -16.59
N TYR A 143 -7.18 1.49 -15.41
CA TYR A 143 -5.95 2.09 -14.89
C TYR A 143 -4.81 1.07 -14.77
N LEU A 144 -5.08 -0.10 -14.20
CA LEU A 144 -4.07 -1.15 -14.04
C LEU A 144 -3.62 -1.72 -15.38
N ARG A 145 -4.54 -1.88 -16.35
CA ARG A 145 -4.21 -2.32 -17.71
C ARG A 145 -3.33 -1.32 -18.43
N GLU A 146 -3.68 -0.04 -18.39
CA GLU A 146 -2.89 1.03 -19.00
C GLU A 146 -1.47 1.05 -18.45
N LYS A 147 -1.31 0.97 -17.12
CA LYS A 147 0.01 0.95 -16.48
C LYS A 147 0.79 -0.33 -16.80
N ASN A 148 0.12 -1.45 -16.88
CA ASN A 148 0.75 -2.71 -17.25
C ASN A 148 1.18 -2.72 -18.73
N GLU A 149 0.36 -2.21 -19.63
CA GLU A 149 0.66 -2.17 -21.06
C GLU A 149 1.91 -1.34 -21.34
N ALA A 150 2.08 -0.22 -20.65
CA ALA A 150 3.29 0.59 -20.74
C ALA A 150 4.57 -0.14 -20.29
N ALA A 151 4.45 -1.10 -19.35
CA ALA A 151 5.57 -1.86 -18.81
C ALA A 151 5.76 -3.23 -19.50
N ASN A 152 4.67 -3.90 -19.87
CA ASN A 152 4.67 -5.23 -20.47
C ASN A 152 3.42 -5.47 -21.34
N PRO A 153 3.45 -5.14 -22.64
CA PRO A 153 2.28 -5.21 -23.51
C PRO A 153 1.77 -6.62 -23.78
N LEU A 154 2.58 -7.65 -23.50
CA LEU A 154 2.23 -9.04 -23.82
C LEU A 154 1.52 -9.79 -22.68
N LEU A 155 1.59 -9.27 -21.45
CA LEU A 155 1.09 -9.99 -20.29
C LEU A 155 0.58 -9.05 -19.20
N PHE A 156 -0.72 -9.15 -18.90
CA PHE A 156 -1.31 -8.46 -17.76
C PHE A 156 -0.93 -9.13 -16.44
N ARG A 157 -0.27 -8.41 -15.55
CA ARG A 157 0.12 -8.87 -14.20
C ARG A 157 -0.23 -7.83 -13.15
N ILE A 158 -0.72 -8.29 -12.01
CA ILE A 158 -0.93 -7.47 -10.81
C ILE A 158 0.00 -8.00 -9.72
N ALA A 159 0.81 -7.13 -9.15
CA ALA A 159 1.65 -7.44 -8.00
C ALA A 159 1.19 -6.65 -6.77
N PHE A 160 1.02 -7.34 -5.64
CA PHE A 160 0.74 -6.74 -4.35
C PHE A 160 2.05 -6.63 -3.54
N LYS A 161 2.41 -5.41 -3.15
CA LYS A 161 3.63 -5.11 -2.41
C LYS A 161 3.32 -4.50 -1.05
#